data_e4bfee856e5cf866a94b6a926946754d
#
_entry.id   e4bfee856e5cf866a94b6a926946754d
#
_cell.length_a   1.000
_cell.length_b   1.000
_cell.length_c   1.000
_cell.angle_alpha   90.00
_cell.angle_beta   90.00
_cell.angle_gamma   90.00
#
_symmetry.space_group_name_H-M   'P 1'
#
loop_
_entity.id
_entity.type
_entity.pdbx_description
1 polymer ?
#
loop_
_entity_poly.entity_id
_entity_poly.type
_entity_poly.pdbx_seq_one_letter_code
_entity_poly.pdbx_strand_id
1 'polypeptide(L)'
;MAFEDLTPLSVGDTAPDIELTDQFGQAFRLSDAVREQPVVLAFVPAAFTGTCTSEFCELRDNLSLFGDASVRVVGISCDSKASLRLWGEQEGYDFTLLSDFWPHGAAASAFGVFMADRGIATRATFLVDATMTIRAAFVNSPGEARPLSAYREALAAL
;
A
#
# COMPACT_ATOMS: atom_id res chain seq x y z
N MET A 1 -8.17 -11.65 14.18
CA MET A 1 -9.32 -10.84 13.68
C MET A 1 -9.60 -11.22 12.25
N ALA A 2 -10.79 -11.67 11.95
CA ALA A 2 -11.18 -12.06 10.61
C ALA A 2 -11.35 -10.83 9.71
N PHE A 3 -11.36 -11.05 8.40
CA PHE A 3 -11.54 -9.96 7.42
C PHE A 3 -12.81 -9.13 7.69
N GLU A 4 -13.90 -9.79 8.04
CA GLU A 4 -15.20 -9.15 8.31
C GLU A 4 -15.19 -8.26 9.56
N ASP A 5 -14.23 -8.47 10.46
CA ASP A 5 -14.12 -7.71 11.71
C ASP A 5 -13.21 -6.48 11.57
N LEU A 6 -12.62 -6.26 10.41
CA LEU A 6 -11.75 -5.10 10.17
C LEU A 6 -12.59 -3.82 10.13
N THR A 7 -11.96 -2.72 10.58
CA THR A 7 -12.54 -1.38 10.54
C THR A 7 -11.62 -0.43 9.77
N PRO A 8 -11.53 -0.59 8.44
CA PRO A 8 -10.65 0.26 7.64
C PRO A 8 -11.04 1.73 7.72
N LEU A 9 -10.04 2.59 7.61
CA LEU A 9 -10.28 4.03 7.44
C LEU A 9 -11.05 4.28 6.14
N SER A 10 -11.75 5.39 6.11
CA SER A 10 -12.67 5.75 5.01
C SER A 10 -12.25 7.06 4.34
N VAL A 11 -12.82 7.32 3.18
CA VAL A 11 -12.70 8.61 2.49
C VAL A 11 -13.14 9.74 3.43
N GLY A 12 -12.32 10.78 3.52
CA GLY A 12 -12.53 11.91 4.40
C GLY A 12 -11.81 11.82 5.74
N ASP A 13 -11.36 10.62 6.13
CA ASP A 13 -10.56 10.46 7.35
C ASP A 13 -9.17 11.05 7.16
N THR A 14 -8.57 11.49 8.27
CA THR A 14 -7.16 11.88 8.28
C THR A 14 -6.30 10.63 8.31
N ALA A 15 -5.37 10.52 7.36
CA ALA A 15 -4.44 9.40 7.33
C ALA A 15 -3.46 9.47 8.50
N PRO A 16 -3.19 8.35 9.18
CA PRO A 16 -2.11 8.30 10.18
C PRO A 16 -0.75 8.61 9.54
N ASP A 17 0.09 9.35 10.25
CA ASP A 17 1.45 9.62 9.77
C ASP A 17 2.35 8.43 10.07
N ILE A 18 2.47 7.53 9.10
CA ILE A 18 3.32 6.35 9.22
C ILE A 18 4.75 6.67 8.81
N GLU A 19 5.70 6.05 9.51
CA GLU A 19 7.12 6.08 9.17
C GLU A 19 7.62 4.64 9.09
N LEU A 20 8.07 4.23 7.91
CA LEU A 20 8.53 2.88 7.64
C LEU A 20 9.87 2.93 6.89
N THR A 21 10.52 1.78 6.80
CA THR A 21 11.76 1.64 6.04
C THR A 21 11.45 1.00 4.69
N ASP A 22 12.02 1.52 3.62
CA ASP A 22 11.84 0.95 2.29
C ASP A 22 12.78 -0.25 2.04
N GLN A 23 12.68 -0.85 0.86
CA GLN A 23 13.47 -2.02 0.47
C GLN A 23 14.98 -1.75 0.43
N PHE A 24 15.39 -0.50 0.41
CA PHE A 24 16.81 -0.10 0.40
C PHE A 24 17.30 0.38 1.77
N GLY A 25 16.46 0.31 2.79
CA GLY A 25 16.79 0.76 4.14
C GLY A 25 16.64 2.25 4.38
N GLN A 26 16.01 2.96 3.45
CA GLN A 26 15.75 4.40 3.59
C GLN A 26 14.44 4.64 4.35
N ALA A 27 14.41 5.69 5.17
CA ALA A 27 13.20 6.08 5.87
C ALA A 27 12.18 6.71 4.92
N PHE A 28 10.91 6.32 5.10
CA PHE A 28 9.76 6.90 4.40
C PHE A 28 8.78 7.40 5.44
N ARG A 29 8.42 8.68 5.38
CA ARG A 29 7.38 9.27 6.21
C ARG A 29 6.26 9.77 5.31
N LEU A 30 5.03 9.35 5.58
CA LEU A 30 3.89 9.69 4.73
C LEU A 30 3.65 11.20 4.64
N SER A 31 3.74 11.90 5.78
CA SER A 31 3.53 13.35 5.79
C SER A 31 4.55 14.14 4.96
N ASP A 32 5.76 13.62 4.82
CA ASP A 32 6.76 14.23 3.94
C ASP A 32 6.48 13.92 2.47
N ALA A 33 6.11 12.67 2.18
CA ALA A 33 5.86 12.21 0.81
C ALA A 33 4.68 12.96 0.16
N VAL A 34 3.59 13.17 0.90
CA VAL A 34 2.40 13.84 0.35
C VAL A 34 2.61 15.32 0.07
N ARG A 35 3.66 15.94 0.62
CA ARG A 35 4.00 17.34 0.29
C ARG A 35 4.45 17.48 -1.16
N GLU A 36 5.06 16.45 -1.71
CA GLU A 36 5.56 16.46 -3.09
C GLU A 36 4.45 16.09 -4.07
N GLN A 37 3.67 15.06 -3.74
CA GLN A 37 2.58 14.57 -4.59
C GLN A 37 1.67 13.65 -3.78
N PRO A 38 0.40 13.46 -4.19
CA PRO A 38 -0.45 12.46 -3.56
C PRO A 38 0.17 11.07 -3.61
N VAL A 39 -0.12 10.24 -2.62
CA VAL A 39 0.45 8.90 -2.48
C VAL A 39 -0.65 7.85 -2.46
N VAL A 40 -0.51 6.82 -3.29
CA VAL A 40 -1.30 5.59 -3.21
C VAL A 40 -0.54 4.60 -2.34
N LEU A 41 -1.15 4.20 -1.23
CA LEU A 41 -0.65 3.16 -0.35
C LEU A 41 -1.37 1.86 -0.69
N ALA A 42 -0.63 0.87 -1.19
CA ALA A 42 -1.18 -0.44 -1.55
C ALA A 42 -0.67 -1.50 -0.57
N PHE A 43 -1.50 -1.85 0.41
CA PHE A 43 -1.20 -2.93 1.34
C PHE A 43 -1.43 -4.28 0.67
N VAL A 44 -0.52 -5.22 0.88
CA VAL A 44 -0.64 -6.61 0.41
C VAL A 44 -0.33 -7.59 1.53
N PRO A 45 -0.95 -8.81 1.49
CA PRO A 45 -0.73 -9.81 2.53
C PRO A 45 0.71 -10.29 2.66
N ALA A 46 1.36 -10.65 1.55
CA ALA A 46 2.72 -11.20 1.63
C ALA A 46 3.43 -11.15 0.28
N ALA A 47 4.71 -10.79 0.30
CA ALA A 47 5.59 -10.89 -0.85
C ALA A 47 5.70 -12.34 -1.36
N PHE A 48 6.04 -12.52 -2.63
CA PHE A 48 6.25 -13.81 -3.28
C PHE A 48 5.01 -14.71 -3.42
N THR A 49 3.84 -14.28 -2.97
CA THR A 49 2.59 -15.02 -3.21
C THR A 49 2.07 -14.73 -4.60
N GLY A 50 1.33 -15.69 -5.19
CA GLY A 50 0.88 -15.57 -6.57
C GLY A 50 0.01 -14.35 -6.84
N THR A 51 -1.00 -14.10 -6.01
CA THR A 51 -1.92 -12.98 -6.18
C THR A 51 -1.24 -11.64 -5.94
N CYS A 52 -0.40 -11.52 -4.90
CA CYS A 52 0.32 -10.29 -4.61
C CYS A 52 1.32 -9.97 -5.74
N THR A 53 2.05 -10.97 -6.21
CA THR A 53 2.99 -10.80 -7.32
C THR A 53 2.26 -10.35 -8.59
N SER A 54 1.14 -10.97 -8.94
CA SER A 54 0.34 -10.60 -10.11
C SER A 54 -0.17 -9.16 -10.03
N GLU A 55 -0.68 -8.75 -8.86
CA GLU A 55 -1.14 -7.37 -8.67
C GLU A 55 -0.03 -6.34 -8.85
N PHE A 56 1.13 -6.58 -8.24
CA PHE A 56 2.23 -5.63 -8.32
C PHE A 56 2.91 -5.66 -9.69
N CYS A 57 2.90 -6.79 -10.39
CA CYS A 57 3.32 -6.84 -11.79
C CYS A 57 2.39 -5.99 -12.68
N GLU A 58 1.09 -6.02 -12.43
CA GLU A 58 0.14 -5.16 -13.15
C GLU A 58 0.38 -3.68 -12.84
N LEU A 59 0.66 -3.32 -11.58
CA LEU A 59 1.04 -1.95 -11.23
C LEU A 59 2.36 -1.54 -11.89
N ARG A 60 3.36 -2.44 -11.88
CA ARG A 60 4.65 -2.21 -12.56
C ARG A 60 4.45 -1.88 -14.02
N ASP A 61 3.61 -2.66 -14.71
CA ASP A 61 3.38 -2.53 -16.14
C ASP A 61 2.52 -1.30 -16.49
N ASN A 62 1.88 -0.68 -15.50
CA ASN A 62 0.98 0.45 -15.67
C ASN A 62 1.37 1.67 -14.80
N LEU A 63 2.65 1.79 -14.42
CA LEU A 63 3.11 2.92 -13.59
C LEU A 63 2.88 4.28 -14.23
N SER A 64 2.84 4.36 -15.56
CA SER A 64 2.53 5.61 -16.26
C SER A 64 1.15 6.17 -15.91
N LEU A 65 0.20 5.30 -15.57
CA LEU A 65 -1.13 5.74 -15.13
C LEU A 65 -1.04 6.69 -13.93
N PHE A 66 -0.16 6.35 -12.98
CA PHE A 66 0.06 7.14 -11.77
C PHE A 66 0.97 8.34 -12.04
N GLY A 67 2.04 8.13 -12.81
CA GLY A 67 2.95 9.21 -13.20
C GLY A 67 2.24 10.32 -13.98
N ASP A 68 1.34 9.97 -14.88
CA ASP A 68 0.55 10.93 -15.66
C ASP A 68 -0.42 11.72 -14.76
N ALA A 69 -0.89 11.11 -13.67
CA ALA A 69 -1.71 11.77 -12.67
C ALA A 69 -0.89 12.49 -11.59
N SER A 70 0.44 12.46 -11.67
CA SER A 70 1.37 12.99 -10.67
C SER A 70 1.15 12.38 -9.28
N VAL A 71 0.96 11.06 -9.23
CA VAL A 71 0.71 10.30 -8.00
C VAL A 71 1.82 9.27 -7.81
N ARG A 72 2.32 9.16 -6.58
CA ARG A 72 3.33 8.17 -6.20
C ARG A 72 2.66 6.89 -5.71
N VAL A 73 3.13 5.75 -6.19
CA VAL A 73 2.68 4.43 -5.74
C VAL A 73 3.66 3.86 -4.73
N VAL A 74 3.14 3.34 -3.63
CA VAL A 74 3.91 2.70 -2.57
C VAL A 74 3.23 1.39 -2.19
N GLY A 75 3.97 0.29 -2.23
CA GLY A 75 3.50 -1.00 -1.75
C GLY A 75 3.92 -1.21 -0.30
N ILE A 76 3.08 -1.86 0.50
CA ILE A 76 3.35 -2.12 1.92
C ILE A 76 2.98 -3.56 2.26
N SER A 77 3.89 -4.27 2.92
CA SER A 77 3.59 -5.58 3.52
C SER A 77 4.30 -5.72 4.86
N CYS A 78 3.93 -6.75 5.63
CA CYS A 78 4.58 -7.05 6.90
C CYS A 78 5.89 -7.84 6.73
N ASP A 79 6.37 -7.98 5.50
CA ASP A 79 7.63 -8.66 5.21
C ASP A 79 8.84 -7.80 5.59
N SER A 80 9.99 -8.43 5.80
CA SER A 80 11.23 -7.71 6.06
C SER A 80 11.68 -6.92 4.82
N LYS A 81 12.47 -5.86 5.05
CA LYS A 81 13.02 -5.08 3.94
C LYS A 81 13.88 -5.92 2.98
N ALA A 82 14.59 -6.92 3.52
CA ALA A 82 15.41 -7.81 2.70
C ALA A 82 14.56 -8.66 1.76
N SER A 83 13.44 -9.19 2.24
CA SER A 83 12.49 -9.94 1.41
C SER A 83 11.86 -9.03 0.34
N LEU A 84 11.48 -7.82 0.71
CA LEU A 84 10.90 -6.85 -0.23
C LEU A 84 11.90 -6.43 -1.31
N ARG A 85 13.16 -6.25 -0.95
CA ARG A 85 14.21 -5.94 -1.91
C ARG A 85 14.38 -7.04 -2.95
N LEU A 86 14.47 -8.29 -2.49
CA LEU A 86 14.62 -9.43 -3.39
C LEU A 86 13.40 -9.56 -4.30
N TRP A 87 12.20 -9.44 -3.73
CA TRP A 87 10.97 -9.49 -4.51
C TRP A 87 10.91 -8.40 -5.59
N GLY A 88 11.25 -7.17 -5.24
CA GLY A 88 11.31 -6.06 -6.18
C GLY A 88 12.35 -6.27 -7.28
N GLU A 89 13.52 -6.80 -6.93
CA GLU A 89 14.57 -7.09 -7.90
C GLU A 89 14.18 -8.20 -8.87
N GLN A 90 13.58 -9.29 -8.36
CA GLN A 90 13.15 -10.40 -9.20
C GLN A 90 12.05 -10.02 -10.18
N GLU A 91 11.11 -9.19 -9.75
CA GLU A 91 9.95 -8.81 -10.56
C GLU A 91 10.13 -7.48 -11.28
N GLY A 92 11.21 -6.76 -11.03
CA GLY A 92 11.47 -5.46 -11.67
C GLY A 92 10.51 -4.36 -11.23
N TYR A 93 10.11 -4.35 -9.95
CA TYR A 93 9.25 -3.30 -9.42
C TYR A 93 10.04 -2.01 -9.26
N ASP A 94 9.63 -0.97 -9.98
CA ASP A 94 10.26 0.34 -9.96
C ASP A 94 9.44 1.33 -9.12
N PHE A 95 8.96 0.89 -7.99
CA PHE A 95 8.25 1.70 -7.01
C PHE A 95 8.67 1.30 -5.60
N THR A 96 8.40 2.19 -4.63
CA THR A 96 8.77 1.98 -3.23
C THR A 96 8.00 0.84 -2.62
N LEU A 97 8.71 -0.06 -1.92
CA LEU A 97 8.14 -1.14 -1.12
C LEU A 97 8.49 -0.87 0.34
N LEU A 98 7.51 -0.70 1.20
CA LEU A 98 7.68 -0.40 2.61
C LEU A 98 7.51 -1.64 3.48
N SER A 99 8.40 -1.79 4.45
CA SER A 99 8.39 -2.90 5.39
C SER A 99 7.65 -2.52 6.67
N ASP A 100 6.49 -3.14 6.89
CA ASP A 100 5.70 -3.02 8.11
C ASP A 100 6.02 -4.20 9.05
N PHE A 101 7.30 -4.59 9.06
CA PHE A 101 7.78 -5.78 9.80
C PHE A 101 7.84 -5.54 11.30
N TRP A 102 8.30 -4.35 11.73
CA TRP A 102 8.43 -4.07 13.15
C TRP A 102 8.22 -2.58 13.49
N PRO A 103 7.38 -2.21 14.49
CA PRO A 103 6.48 -3.16 15.19
C PRO A 103 5.54 -3.83 14.18
N HIS A 104 5.39 -5.13 14.31
CA HIS A 104 4.76 -5.96 13.28
C HIS A 104 3.32 -5.52 12.98
N GLY A 105 3.08 -5.09 11.75
CA GLY A 105 1.76 -4.65 11.31
C GLY A 105 1.30 -3.31 11.87
N ALA A 106 2.22 -2.48 12.40
CA ALA A 106 1.85 -1.20 13.02
C ALA A 106 1.14 -0.26 12.04
N ALA A 107 1.66 -0.13 10.81
CA ALA A 107 1.04 0.72 9.79
C ALA A 107 -0.32 0.15 9.34
N ALA A 108 -0.38 -1.15 9.08
CA ALA A 108 -1.63 -1.81 8.72
C ALA A 108 -2.69 -1.66 9.82
N SER A 109 -2.29 -1.78 11.09
CA SER A 109 -3.18 -1.57 12.23
C SER A 109 -3.69 -0.12 12.29
N ALA A 110 -2.83 0.85 12.03
CA ALA A 110 -3.22 2.27 12.05
C ALA A 110 -4.26 2.59 10.97
N PHE A 111 -4.21 1.89 9.83
CA PHE A 111 -5.20 2.03 8.76
C PHE A 111 -6.41 1.11 8.91
N GLY A 112 -6.44 0.28 9.96
CA GLY A 112 -7.56 -0.62 10.23
C GLY A 112 -7.63 -1.84 9.33
N VAL A 113 -6.50 -2.27 8.76
CA VAL A 113 -6.43 -3.35 7.76
C VAL A 113 -5.53 -4.52 8.17
N PHE A 114 -5.08 -4.56 9.43
CA PHE A 114 -4.22 -5.63 9.92
C PHE A 114 -5.05 -6.80 10.45
N MET A 115 -4.80 -7.99 9.91
CA MET A 115 -5.43 -9.24 10.37
C MET A 115 -4.54 -9.87 11.45
N ALA A 116 -4.82 -9.53 12.71
CA ALA A 116 -3.95 -9.89 13.84
C ALA A 116 -3.80 -11.41 14.04
N ASP A 117 -4.84 -12.18 13.73
CA ASP A 117 -4.81 -13.65 13.84
C ASP A 117 -3.94 -14.32 12.77
N ARG A 118 -3.62 -13.60 11.70
CA ARG A 118 -2.78 -14.10 10.60
C ARG A 118 -1.44 -13.38 10.49
N GLY A 119 -1.28 -12.25 11.18
CA GLY A 119 -0.05 -11.45 11.16
C GLY A 119 0.23 -10.77 9.81
N ILE A 120 -0.80 -10.49 9.04
CA ILE A 120 -0.70 -9.88 7.69
C ILE A 120 -1.73 -8.79 7.51
N ALA A 121 -1.47 -7.90 6.58
CA ALA A 121 -2.49 -6.96 6.11
C ALA A 121 -3.43 -7.66 5.13
N THR A 122 -4.69 -7.21 5.04
CA THR A 122 -5.52 -7.54 3.90
C THR A 122 -5.13 -6.67 2.70
N ARG A 123 -5.76 -6.89 1.53
CA ARG A 123 -5.54 -6.07 0.32
C ARG A 123 -6.31 -4.78 0.46
N ALA A 124 -5.61 -3.70 0.74
CA ALA A 124 -6.23 -2.41 0.96
C ALA A 124 -5.44 -1.32 0.23
N THR A 125 -6.17 -0.37 -0.33
CA THR A 125 -5.56 0.77 -1.03
C THR A 125 -6.16 2.05 -0.49
N PHE A 126 -5.27 3.01 -0.20
CA PHE A 126 -5.66 4.34 0.25
C PHE A 126 -4.93 5.38 -0.60
N LEU A 127 -5.66 6.33 -1.14
CA LEU A 127 -5.11 7.50 -1.81
C LEU A 127 -5.11 8.66 -0.83
N VAL A 128 -3.95 9.21 -0.52
CA VAL A 128 -3.76 10.26 0.47
C VAL A 128 -3.26 11.53 -0.23
N ASP A 129 -3.92 12.65 0.01
CA ASP A 129 -3.56 13.94 -0.58
C ASP A 129 -2.59 14.75 0.30
N ALA A 130 -2.21 15.93 -0.18
CA ALA A 130 -1.24 16.81 0.49
C ALA A 130 -1.69 17.27 1.89
N THR A 131 -2.98 17.20 2.19
CA THR A 131 -3.53 17.56 3.51
C THR A 131 -3.65 16.35 4.45
N MET A 132 -3.08 15.21 4.09
CA MET A 132 -3.20 13.94 4.81
C MET A 132 -4.66 13.45 4.88
N THR A 133 -5.47 13.83 3.92
CA THR A 133 -6.86 13.37 3.82
C THR A 133 -6.94 12.18 2.87
N ILE A 134 -7.67 11.13 3.27
CA ILE A 134 -7.93 9.96 2.42
C ILE A 134 -8.98 10.37 1.38
N ARG A 135 -8.58 10.32 0.10
CA ARG A 135 -9.44 10.71 -1.03
C ARG A 135 -10.08 9.51 -1.71
N ALA A 136 -9.51 8.33 -1.57
CA ALA A 136 -10.07 7.09 -2.06
C ALA A 136 -9.62 5.95 -1.16
N ALA A 137 -10.48 4.96 -0.97
CA ALA A 137 -10.18 3.77 -0.19
C ALA A 137 -10.96 2.59 -0.76
N PHE A 138 -10.27 1.47 -0.98
CA PHE A 138 -10.94 0.21 -1.33
C PHE A 138 -10.20 -0.95 -0.67
N VAL A 139 -10.98 -1.90 -0.16
CA VAL A 139 -10.49 -3.01 0.65
C VAL A 139 -11.06 -4.31 0.11
N ASN A 140 -10.18 -5.26 -0.18
CA ASN A 140 -10.53 -6.59 -0.67
C ASN A 140 -10.03 -7.65 0.30
N SER A 141 -10.64 -8.84 0.29
CA SER A 141 -10.14 -9.97 1.08
C SER A 141 -8.75 -10.40 0.58
N PRO A 142 -7.94 -11.08 1.42
CA PRO A 142 -6.58 -11.48 1.02
C PRO A 142 -6.49 -12.30 -0.26
N GLY A 143 -7.53 -13.07 -0.59
CA GLY A 143 -7.57 -13.89 -1.79
C GLY A 143 -8.11 -13.20 -3.04
N GLU A 144 -8.56 -11.95 -2.93
CA GLU A 144 -9.23 -11.23 -4.01
C GLU A 144 -8.37 -10.08 -4.52
N ALA A 145 -7.84 -10.22 -5.75
CA ALA A 145 -7.01 -9.19 -6.38
C ALA A 145 -7.82 -7.92 -6.66
N ARG A 146 -7.14 -6.77 -6.55
CA ARG A 146 -7.73 -5.46 -6.87
C ARG A 146 -7.61 -5.22 -8.38
N PRO A 147 -8.71 -4.89 -9.08
CA PRO A 147 -8.65 -4.60 -10.51
C PRO A 147 -8.00 -3.23 -10.77
N LEU A 148 -7.33 -3.09 -11.90
CA LEU A 148 -6.73 -1.81 -12.31
C LEU A 148 -7.78 -0.71 -12.42
N SER A 149 -9.04 -1.05 -12.76
CA SER A 149 -10.15 -0.11 -12.80
C SER A 149 -10.41 0.60 -11.46
N ALA A 150 -10.19 -0.10 -10.33
CA ALA A 150 -10.33 0.51 -9.00
C ALA A 150 -9.32 1.64 -8.80
N TYR A 151 -8.08 1.45 -9.28
CA TYR A 151 -7.05 2.50 -9.23
C TYR A 151 -7.41 3.67 -10.14
N ARG A 152 -7.94 3.41 -11.33
CA ARG A 152 -8.40 4.48 -12.26
C ARG A 152 -9.49 5.33 -11.63
N GLU A 153 -10.46 4.70 -10.97
CA GLU A 153 -11.53 5.40 -10.25
C GLU A 153 -10.97 6.23 -9.09
N ALA A 154 -10.00 5.67 -8.34
CA ALA A 154 -9.34 6.39 -7.25
C ALA A 154 -8.64 7.65 -7.75
N LEU A 155 -7.90 7.56 -8.85
CA LEU A 155 -7.20 8.70 -9.43
C LEU A 155 -8.17 9.78 -9.92
N ALA A 156 -9.33 9.40 -10.40
CA ALA A 156 -10.36 10.33 -10.83
C ALA A 156 -10.97 11.15 -9.68
N ALA A 157 -10.79 10.71 -8.43
CA ALA A 157 -11.27 11.40 -7.23
C ALA A 157 -10.36 12.57 -6.78
N LEU A 158 -9.21 12.73 -7.40
CA LEU A 158 -8.27 13.82 -7.07
C LEU A 158 -8.71 15.17 -7.66
#